data_b7aa98a0791be9b48920e47613ce59b0
#
_entry.id   b7aa98a0791be9b48920e47613ce59b0
#
_cell.length_a   1.000
_cell.length_b   1.000
_cell.length_c   1.000
_cell.angle_alpha   90.00
_cell.angle_beta   90.00
_cell.angle_gamma   90.00
#
_symmetry.space_group_name_H-M   'P 1'
#
loop_
_entity.id
_entity.type
_entity.pdbx_description
1 polymer ?
#
loop_
_entity_poly.entity_id
_entity_poly.type
_entity_poly.pdbx_seq_one_letter_code
_entity_poly.pdbx_strand_id
1 'polypeptide(L)'
;MSAALAKPHPLLRAWPKAPRDALPLALWDAAAVAAATGGSPSGDFQASGVEMDSRDVRPGDLFVALKGEAMDGHRFVPMAFEKGASAAITDRPVDYPHILVPDTTAALHALAHAARDRGEAVRIAVTGSVGKTGVKEAIFNALDRASRGAAHRSVRSYNNHVGVPLSLARLPARARYGVFEMGMNHAGEIAPLADHVRPHVAVITTIAPAHIENLGSLEAIADEKAQIFTGLSEGGTAIIPADLPETQRMIDHARALGVRFVTFGRNHKADIRLLDAIPNAHGGSLVTADLGDARLCYTVAEPGEHWVTNSLAVMAAVRAAGGDLASAGLSMAEMGGLKGRGARHAIGVPAGKATLIDESYNANPASMRATLRALGETPAHRRVAVLGAMKELGDFSDRFHAQLAEPLMEAKIDHAILVGDEMRPLEVELGKWDDNSLGKPPSFAHCNGPDEAIAALSDYSLTHGDAVLVKGSNAVGLGKLVTHFTRASG
;
A
#
# COMPACT_ATOMS: atom_id res chain seq x y z
N MET A 1 3.88 27.46 19.27
CA MET A 1 5.27 27.67 18.82
C MET A 1 5.41 26.92 17.52
N SER A 2 5.53 27.63 16.40
CA SER A 2 5.68 27.05 15.05
C SER A 2 6.99 26.27 15.02
N ALA A 3 6.94 24.96 14.78
CA ALA A 3 8.13 24.17 14.53
C ALA A 3 8.74 24.64 13.20
N ALA A 4 9.89 25.28 13.24
CA ALA A 4 10.64 25.63 12.05
C ALA A 4 10.88 24.32 11.27
N LEU A 5 10.33 24.26 10.05
CA LEU A 5 10.51 23.13 9.15
C LEU A 5 12.00 22.88 8.92
N ALA A 6 12.40 21.63 9.08
CA ALA A 6 13.78 21.21 9.08
C ALA A 6 14.55 21.69 7.85
N LYS A 7 15.77 22.14 8.05
CA LYS A 7 16.74 22.29 6.97
C LYS A 7 16.87 20.94 6.25
N PRO A 8 16.94 20.94 4.89
CA PRO A 8 17.09 19.68 4.15
C PRO A 8 18.31 18.90 4.63
N HIS A 9 18.19 17.57 4.63
CA HIS A 9 19.27 16.68 5.02
C HIS A 9 20.56 17.01 4.27
N PRO A 10 21.73 17.10 4.93
CA PRO A 10 22.99 17.57 4.31
C PRO A 10 23.40 16.80 3.06
N LEU A 11 22.97 15.55 2.90
CA LEU A 11 23.27 14.68 1.76
C LEU A 11 22.53 15.04 0.47
N LEU A 12 21.60 15.97 0.48
CA LEU A 12 20.87 16.41 -0.72
C LEU A 12 21.67 17.38 -1.61
N ARG A 13 22.92 17.71 -1.23
CA ARG A 13 23.79 18.59 -2.02
C ARG A 13 24.56 17.77 -3.08
N ALA A 14 24.15 17.93 -4.33
CA ALA A 14 24.88 17.52 -5.54
C ALA A 14 25.21 16.01 -5.67
N TRP A 15 24.26 15.23 -6.13
CA TRP A 15 24.49 13.83 -6.51
C TRP A 15 24.98 13.72 -7.96
N PRO A 16 26.04 12.92 -8.25
CA PRO A 16 26.49 12.69 -9.62
C PRO A 16 25.43 11.92 -10.41
N LYS A 17 25.28 12.27 -11.70
CA LYS A 17 24.38 11.56 -12.63
C LYS A 17 24.88 10.13 -12.81
N ALA A 18 24.07 9.12 -12.43
CA ALA A 18 24.38 7.74 -12.81
C ALA A 18 24.26 7.59 -14.33
N PRO A 19 25.22 6.93 -15.01
CA PRO A 19 25.11 6.60 -16.43
C PRO A 19 23.89 5.68 -16.63
N ARG A 20 23.06 5.95 -17.63
CA ARG A 20 21.87 5.14 -17.96
C ARG A 20 22.18 3.72 -18.44
N ASP A 21 23.42 3.46 -18.85
CA ASP A 21 23.85 2.24 -19.55
C ASP A 21 24.78 1.33 -18.71
N ALA A 22 24.96 1.60 -17.41
CA ALA A 22 25.69 0.69 -16.55
C ALA A 22 24.81 -0.55 -16.27
N LEU A 23 25.36 -1.75 -16.56
CA LEU A 23 24.83 -3.01 -16.03
C LEU A 23 24.42 -2.82 -14.56
N PRO A 24 23.30 -3.40 -14.08
CA PRO A 24 22.93 -3.26 -12.68
C PRO A 24 24.12 -3.70 -11.84
N LEU A 25 24.69 -2.78 -11.07
CA LEU A 25 25.74 -3.09 -10.11
C LEU A 25 25.20 -4.20 -9.21
N ALA A 26 26.02 -5.24 -8.99
CA ALA A 26 25.65 -6.32 -8.09
C ALA A 26 25.15 -5.72 -6.77
N LEU A 27 23.98 -6.14 -6.36
CA LEU A 27 23.40 -5.71 -5.09
C LEU A 27 24.16 -6.35 -3.93
N TRP A 28 24.54 -7.61 -4.12
CA TRP A 28 25.28 -8.45 -3.20
C TRP A 28 26.31 -9.32 -3.96
N ASP A 29 27.44 -9.60 -3.32
CA ASP A 29 28.35 -10.68 -3.68
C ASP A 29 28.50 -11.68 -2.53
N ALA A 30 29.14 -12.81 -2.78
CA ALA A 30 29.28 -13.87 -1.79
C ALA A 30 29.99 -13.38 -0.51
N ALA A 31 31.01 -12.53 -0.64
CA ALA A 31 31.77 -11.99 0.49
C ALA A 31 30.89 -11.03 1.35
N ALA A 32 30.12 -10.16 0.70
CA ALA A 32 29.24 -9.22 1.39
C ALA A 32 28.07 -9.94 2.10
N VAL A 33 27.50 -10.99 1.49
CA VAL A 33 26.46 -11.81 2.13
C VAL A 33 27.04 -12.56 3.32
N ALA A 34 28.22 -13.19 3.17
CA ALA A 34 28.89 -13.90 4.26
C ALA A 34 29.24 -12.95 5.44
N ALA A 35 29.78 -11.77 5.12
CA ALA A 35 30.10 -10.76 6.13
C ALA A 35 28.85 -10.27 6.87
N ALA A 36 27.73 -10.04 6.16
CA ALA A 36 26.48 -9.59 6.77
C ALA A 36 25.83 -10.67 7.64
N THR A 37 25.82 -11.93 7.19
CA THR A 37 25.05 -13.01 7.83
C THR A 37 25.88 -13.88 8.79
N GLY A 38 27.22 -13.77 8.74
CA GLY A 38 28.13 -14.72 9.41
C GLY A 38 28.13 -16.11 8.79
N GLY A 39 27.53 -16.26 7.60
CA GLY A 39 27.41 -17.55 6.89
C GLY A 39 28.66 -17.94 6.11
N SER A 40 28.70 -19.19 5.68
CA SER A 40 29.81 -19.76 4.91
C SER A 40 29.42 -19.90 3.43
N PRO A 41 30.12 -19.26 2.48
CA PRO A 41 29.84 -19.38 1.06
C PRO A 41 30.35 -20.72 0.52
N SER A 42 29.57 -21.37 -0.36
CA SER A 42 30.00 -22.58 -1.10
C SER A 42 30.77 -22.25 -2.36
N GLY A 43 30.84 -20.99 -2.78
CA GLY A 43 31.52 -20.49 -3.97
C GLY A 43 31.24 -19.01 -4.20
N ASP A 44 31.86 -18.42 -5.24
CA ASP A 44 31.65 -17.03 -5.62
C ASP A 44 30.34 -16.85 -6.40
N PHE A 45 29.65 -15.76 -6.15
CA PHE A 45 28.50 -15.32 -6.92
C PHE A 45 28.33 -13.80 -6.85
N GLN A 46 27.52 -13.28 -7.76
CA GLN A 46 27.00 -11.92 -7.70
C GLN A 46 25.48 -11.97 -7.83
N ALA A 47 24.75 -11.20 -6.99
CA ALA A 47 23.30 -11.12 -7.02
C ALA A 47 22.84 -9.70 -7.30
N SER A 48 21.86 -9.57 -8.21
CA SER A 48 21.24 -8.30 -8.60
C SER A 48 19.94 -7.99 -7.82
N GLY A 49 19.41 -8.96 -7.08
CA GLY A 49 18.22 -8.86 -6.26
C GLY A 49 18.22 -9.87 -5.13
N VAL A 50 17.18 -9.86 -4.31
CA VAL A 50 16.93 -10.84 -3.24
C VAL A 50 15.47 -11.27 -3.35
N GLU A 51 15.17 -12.57 -3.31
CA GLU A 51 13.81 -13.09 -3.41
C GLU A 51 13.59 -14.26 -2.45
N MET A 52 12.36 -14.42 -1.96
CA MET A 52 11.96 -15.53 -1.08
C MET A 52 10.86 -16.41 -1.69
N ASP A 53 10.17 -15.92 -2.72
CA ASP A 53 9.16 -16.67 -3.46
C ASP A 53 9.77 -17.19 -4.77
N SER A 54 9.97 -18.53 -4.87
CA SER A 54 10.55 -19.14 -6.06
C SER A 54 9.79 -18.85 -7.35
N ARG A 55 8.50 -18.49 -7.27
CA ARG A 55 7.67 -18.12 -8.43
C ARG A 55 8.04 -16.76 -9.00
N ASP A 56 8.60 -15.89 -8.19
CA ASP A 56 8.94 -14.49 -8.51
C ASP A 56 10.44 -14.26 -8.75
N VAL A 57 11.28 -15.28 -8.56
CA VAL A 57 12.72 -15.25 -8.83
C VAL A 57 12.99 -14.79 -10.27
N ARG A 58 13.97 -13.91 -10.42
CA ARG A 58 14.50 -13.40 -11.68
C ARG A 58 15.95 -13.81 -11.84
N PRO A 59 16.46 -13.84 -13.08
CA PRO A 59 17.86 -14.12 -13.33
C PRO A 59 18.79 -13.19 -12.52
N GLY A 60 19.70 -13.79 -11.77
CA GLY A 60 20.65 -13.08 -10.92
C GLY A 60 20.16 -12.79 -9.49
N ASP A 61 18.99 -13.25 -9.08
CA ASP A 61 18.53 -13.07 -7.69
C ASP A 61 19.25 -14.00 -6.71
N LEU A 62 19.43 -13.53 -5.48
CA LEU A 62 19.76 -14.34 -4.31
C LEU A 62 18.44 -14.86 -3.70
N PHE A 63 18.25 -16.17 -3.73
CA PHE A 63 17.05 -16.79 -3.16
C PHE A 63 17.24 -17.06 -1.65
N VAL A 64 16.28 -16.64 -0.81
CA VAL A 64 16.31 -16.92 0.63
C VAL A 64 15.34 -18.07 0.93
N ALA A 65 15.86 -19.24 1.27
CA ALA A 65 15.08 -20.45 1.56
C ALA A 65 14.51 -20.38 2.99
N LEU A 66 13.45 -19.57 3.19
CA LEU A 66 12.82 -19.40 4.50
C LEU A 66 12.08 -20.65 4.93
N LYS A 67 12.13 -20.96 6.22
CA LYS A 67 11.34 -22.01 6.85
C LYS A 67 10.08 -21.41 7.46
N GLY A 68 8.95 -21.60 6.80
CA GLY A 68 7.63 -21.20 7.29
C GLY A 68 6.96 -22.29 8.13
N GLU A 69 5.85 -21.94 8.80
CA GLU A 69 5.07 -22.87 9.60
C GLU A 69 4.50 -24.04 8.76
N ALA A 70 4.01 -23.75 7.57
CA ALA A 70 3.36 -24.74 6.69
C ALA A 70 4.30 -25.31 5.62
N MET A 71 5.36 -24.62 5.24
CA MET A 71 6.25 -25.03 4.15
C MET A 71 7.70 -24.64 4.40
N ASP A 72 8.61 -25.57 4.02
CA ASP A 72 10.05 -25.36 4.03
C ASP A 72 10.53 -24.83 2.64
N GLY A 73 11.05 -23.62 2.62
CA GLY A 73 11.54 -22.93 1.42
C GLY A 73 12.67 -23.66 0.68
N HIS A 74 13.41 -24.55 1.38
CA HIS A 74 14.48 -25.35 0.75
C HIS A 74 13.96 -26.25 -0.38
N ARG A 75 12.70 -26.69 -0.30
CA ARG A 75 12.07 -27.51 -1.36
C ARG A 75 11.99 -26.77 -2.70
N PHE A 76 12.08 -25.46 -2.67
CA PHE A 76 11.96 -24.60 -3.86
C PHE A 76 13.29 -24.10 -4.38
N VAL A 77 14.43 -24.47 -3.77
CA VAL A 77 15.77 -24.10 -4.25
C VAL A 77 15.97 -24.56 -5.70
N PRO A 78 15.66 -25.81 -6.11
CA PRO A 78 15.81 -26.20 -7.52
C PRO A 78 15.00 -25.30 -8.47
N MET A 79 13.75 -25.01 -8.15
CA MET A 79 12.89 -24.11 -8.94
C MET A 79 13.46 -22.69 -9.04
N ALA A 80 14.02 -22.17 -7.95
CA ALA A 80 14.66 -20.86 -7.95
C ALA A 80 15.85 -20.81 -8.94
N PHE A 81 16.66 -21.87 -8.98
CA PHE A 81 17.77 -21.97 -9.92
C PHE A 81 17.32 -22.22 -11.37
N GLU A 82 16.26 -22.98 -11.60
CA GLU A 82 15.61 -23.09 -12.92
C GLU A 82 15.18 -21.74 -13.47
N LYS A 83 14.81 -20.79 -12.59
CA LYS A 83 14.47 -19.41 -12.95
C LYS A 83 15.67 -18.46 -12.99
N GLY A 84 16.86 -18.94 -12.71
CA GLY A 84 18.10 -18.18 -12.84
C GLY A 84 18.59 -17.52 -11.56
N ALA A 85 18.22 -18.01 -10.37
CA ALA A 85 18.86 -17.58 -9.14
C ALA A 85 20.39 -17.75 -9.23
N SER A 86 21.15 -16.75 -8.75
CA SER A 86 22.61 -16.81 -8.75
C SER A 86 23.16 -17.60 -7.56
N ALA A 87 22.47 -17.57 -6.44
CA ALA A 87 22.79 -18.29 -5.21
C ALA A 87 21.56 -18.42 -4.31
N ALA A 88 21.68 -19.23 -3.24
CA ALA A 88 20.66 -19.33 -2.20
C ALA A 88 21.24 -19.09 -0.80
N ILE A 89 20.44 -18.61 0.14
CA ILE A 89 20.72 -18.68 1.59
C ILE A 89 19.94 -19.88 2.13
N THR A 90 20.66 -20.80 2.79
CA THR A 90 20.13 -22.08 3.26
C THR A 90 20.62 -22.41 4.67
N ASP A 91 19.85 -23.20 5.45
CA ASP A 91 20.26 -23.70 6.78
C ASP A 91 20.94 -25.07 6.70
N ARG A 92 21.06 -25.64 5.51
CA ARG A 92 21.71 -26.92 5.21
C ARG A 92 22.37 -26.91 3.83
N PRO A 93 23.40 -27.73 3.57
CA PRO A 93 24.04 -27.82 2.28
C PRO A 93 23.04 -28.19 1.16
N VAL A 94 23.21 -27.58 -0.02
CA VAL A 94 22.49 -27.88 -1.26
C VAL A 94 23.47 -27.96 -2.43
N ASP A 95 23.07 -28.60 -3.54
CA ASP A 95 23.93 -28.83 -4.73
C ASP A 95 24.07 -27.58 -5.63
N TYR A 96 23.76 -26.41 -5.11
CA TYR A 96 23.78 -25.12 -5.82
C TYR A 96 24.67 -24.12 -5.08
N PRO A 97 25.16 -23.04 -5.73
CA PRO A 97 25.85 -21.96 -5.03
C PRO A 97 25.00 -21.43 -3.87
N HIS A 98 25.54 -21.45 -2.65
CA HIS A 98 24.79 -21.04 -1.49
C HIS A 98 25.66 -20.41 -0.38
N ILE A 99 25.00 -19.71 0.52
CA ILE A 99 25.52 -19.29 1.81
C ILE A 99 24.83 -20.17 2.87
N LEU A 100 25.61 -20.96 3.57
CA LEU A 100 25.13 -21.78 4.68
C LEU A 100 25.08 -20.94 5.96
N VAL A 101 23.92 -20.86 6.57
CA VAL A 101 23.64 -20.11 7.81
C VAL A 101 22.91 -20.98 8.83
N PRO A 102 22.98 -20.68 10.12
CA PRO A 102 22.19 -21.41 11.14
C PRO A 102 20.68 -21.16 11.03
N ASP A 103 20.27 -19.95 10.59
CA ASP A 103 18.87 -19.53 10.51
C ASP A 103 18.72 -18.56 9.32
N THR A 104 17.90 -18.94 8.34
CA THR A 104 17.67 -18.17 7.12
C THR A 104 16.85 -16.91 7.37
N THR A 105 15.99 -16.88 8.39
CA THR A 105 15.23 -15.69 8.77
C THR A 105 16.14 -14.66 9.44
N ALA A 106 16.97 -15.08 10.38
CA ALA A 106 17.98 -14.23 10.98
C ALA A 106 18.96 -13.68 9.94
N ALA A 107 19.35 -14.49 8.94
CA ALA A 107 20.20 -14.07 7.83
C ALA A 107 19.53 -13.00 6.95
N LEU A 108 18.21 -13.12 6.67
CA LEU A 108 17.47 -12.10 5.96
C LEU A 108 17.43 -10.76 6.74
N HIS A 109 17.25 -10.82 8.06
CA HIS A 109 17.28 -9.63 8.92
C HIS A 109 18.69 -8.99 8.93
N ALA A 110 19.73 -9.80 8.99
CA ALA A 110 21.11 -9.33 8.92
C ALA A 110 21.44 -8.65 7.59
N LEU A 111 21.00 -9.23 6.45
CA LEU A 111 21.09 -8.59 5.14
C LEU A 111 20.34 -7.25 5.09
N ALA A 112 19.14 -7.20 5.68
CA ALA A 112 18.34 -5.97 5.74
C ALA A 112 19.09 -4.86 6.49
N HIS A 113 19.68 -5.17 7.64
CA HIS A 113 20.49 -4.23 8.41
C HIS A 113 21.74 -3.79 7.64
N ALA A 114 22.48 -4.73 7.06
CA ALA A 114 23.66 -4.41 6.26
C ALA A 114 23.32 -3.55 5.03
N ALA A 115 22.17 -3.81 4.36
CA ALA A 115 21.69 -2.98 3.26
C ALA A 115 21.32 -1.56 3.71
N ARG A 116 20.70 -1.42 4.87
CA ARG A 116 20.40 -0.12 5.50
C ARG A 116 21.67 0.67 5.79
N ASP A 117 22.65 0.00 6.39
CA ASP A 117 23.81 0.65 6.99
C ASP A 117 24.94 0.93 5.96
N ARG A 118 24.93 0.27 4.80
CA ARG A 118 25.90 0.48 3.71
C ARG A 118 25.66 1.73 2.85
N GLY A 119 24.48 2.39 3.00
CA GLY A 119 24.08 3.55 2.21
C GLY A 119 23.50 4.66 3.07
N GLU A 120 23.34 5.83 2.45
CA GLU A 120 22.86 7.05 3.13
C GLU A 120 21.43 7.41 2.70
N ALA A 121 20.63 6.45 2.26
CA ALA A 121 19.27 6.69 1.80
C ALA A 121 18.40 7.31 2.89
N VAL A 122 17.69 8.39 2.57
CA VAL A 122 16.60 8.90 3.41
C VAL A 122 15.47 7.87 3.36
N ARG A 123 15.16 7.26 4.50
CA ARG A 123 14.15 6.20 4.61
C ARG A 123 12.84 6.76 5.12
N ILE A 124 11.78 6.41 4.43
CA ILE A 124 10.40 6.79 4.73
C ILE A 124 9.63 5.51 5.05
N ALA A 125 8.96 5.46 6.19
CA ALA A 125 8.07 4.37 6.57
C ALA A 125 6.61 4.82 6.51
N VAL A 126 5.73 3.96 6.00
CA VAL A 126 4.30 4.27 5.83
C VAL A 126 3.45 3.17 6.46
N THR A 127 2.60 3.54 7.43
CA THR A 127 1.57 2.66 7.99
C THR A 127 0.20 3.33 7.96
N GLY A 128 -0.82 2.65 8.41
CA GLY A 128 -2.21 3.12 8.49
C GLY A 128 -3.20 1.98 8.23
N SER A 129 -4.47 2.22 8.52
CA SER A 129 -5.51 1.22 8.28
C SER A 129 -5.84 1.10 6.79
N VAL A 130 -5.88 2.22 6.06
CA VAL A 130 -6.17 2.32 4.62
C VAL A 130 -5.17 3.27 3.97
N GLY A 131 -4.90 3.10 2.69
CA GLY A 131 -4.09 4.05 1.90
C GLY A 131 -2.57 3.79 1.92
N LYS A 132 -2.05 2.89 2.76
CA LYS A 132 -0.61 2.61 2.89
C LYS A 132 0.11 2.44 1.54
N THR A 133 -0.34 1.50 0.74
CA THR A 133 0.30 1.19 -0.55
C THR A 133 0.21 2.36 -1.52
N GLY A 134 -0.96 3.00 -1.62
CA GLY A 134 -1.15 4.16 -2.48
C GLY A 134 -0.22 5.32 -2.09
N VAL A 135 -0.17 5.67 -0.80
CA VAL A 135 0.72 6.72 -0.28
C VAL A 135 2.19 6.35 -0.47
N LYS A 136 2.58 5.11 -0.20
CA LYS A 136 3.95 4.60 -0.46
C LYS A 136 4.33 4.77 -1.93
N GLU A 137 3.48 4.37 -2.86
CA GLU A 137 3.73 4.49 -4.30
C GLU A 137 3.81 5.96 -4.74
N ALA A 138 2.92 6.81 -4.22
CA ALA A 138 2.94 8.25 -4.53
C ALA A 138 4.21 8.94 -4.03
N ILE A 139 4.64 8.65 -2.78
CA ILE A 139 5.90 9.15 -2.23
C ILE A 139 7.09 8.65 -3.06
N PHE A 140 7.09 7.34 -3.40
CA PHE A 140 8.15 6.78 -4.24
C PHE A 140 8.23 7.47 -5.60
N ASN A 141 7.12 7.60 -6.32
CA ASN A 141 7.09 8.22 -7.65
C ASN A 141 7.57 9.67 -7.61
N ALA A 142 7.19 10.43 -6.57
CA ALA A 142 7.65 11.79 -6.36
C ALA A 142 9.16 11.88 -6.16
N LEU A 143 9.70 11.03 -5.27
CA LEU A 143 11.12 11.02 -4.93
C LEU A 143 11.98 10.40 -6.04
N ASP A 144 11.46 9.40 -6.74
CA ASP A 144 12.14 8.78 -7.89
C ASP A 144 12.28 9.77 -9.04
N ARG A 145 11.19 10.51 -9.35
CA ARG A 145 11.22 11.60 -10.33
C ARG A 145 12.24 12.67 -9.92
N ALA A 146 12.21 13.15 -8.68
CA ALA A 146 13.12 14.16 -8.17
C ALA A 146 14.58 13.69 -8.16
N SER A 147 14.84 12.42 -7.91
CA SER A 147 16.18 11.82 -7.84
C SER A 147 16.65 11.17 -9.14
N ARG A 148 15.82 11.20 -10.20
CA ARG A 148 16.11 10.62 -11.52
C ARG A 148 16.40 9.11 -11.47
N GLY A 149 15.53 8.35 -10.78
CA GLY A 149 15.64 6.90 -10.67
C GLY A 149 16.54 6.42 -9.53
N ALA A 150 16.80 7.26 -8.52
CA ALA A 150 17.59 6.89 -7.36
C ALA A 150 16.74 6.66 -6.10
N ALA A 151 15.46 6.34 -6.26
CA ALA A 151 14.60 5.91 -5.16
C ALA A 151 14.40 4.39 -5.19
N HIS A 152 14.15 3.83 -4.01
CA HIS A 152 13.79 2.43 -3.78
C HIS A 152 12.48 2.35 -3.00
N ARG A 153 11.75 1.25 -3.14
CA ARG A 153 10.50 1.02 -2.39
C ARG A 153 10.30 -0.45 -2.04
N SER A 154 9.46 -0.70 -1.05
CA SER A 154 8.95 -2.05 -0.78
C SER A 154 8.34 -2.67 -2.04
N VAL A 155 8.68 -3.92 -2.26
CA VAL A 155 8.12 -4.72 -3.36
C VAL A 155 6.68 -5.07 -3.02
N ARG A 156 5.74 -4.81 -3.92
CA ARG A 156 4.32 -5.10 -3.71
C ARG A 156 3.81 -4.50 -2.39
N SER A 157 2.99 -5.24 -1.67
CA SER A 157 2.52 -4.92 -0.31
C SER A 157 3.17 -5.86 0.72
N TYR A 158 4.45 -6.20 0.53
CA TYR A 158 5.24 -6.97 1.51
C TYR A 158 5.58 -6.08 2.70
N ASN A 159 4.71 -6.10 3.73
CA ASN A 159 4.71 -5.14 4.82
C ASN A 159 4.75 -5.77 6.22
N ASN A 160 5.05 -7.08 6.29
CA ASN A 160 5.16 -7.87 7.53
C ASN A 160 6.62 -8.14 7.92
N HIS A 161 6.81 -8.95 8.97
CA HIS A 161 8.11 -9.31 9.56
C HIS A 161 9.11 -9.98 8.60
N VAL A 162 8.67 -10.49 7.46
CA VAL A 162 9.53 -11.05 6.41
C VAL A 162 9.65 -10.07 5.23
N GLY A 163 8.54 -9.45 4.86
CA GLY A 163 8.45 -8.58 3.68
C GLY A 163 9.20 -7.26 3.83
N VAL A 164 9.21 -6.66 5.02
CA VAL A 164 9.96 -5.42 5.28
C VAL A 164 11.47 -5.69 5.24
N PRO A 165 12.02 -6.71 5.94
CA PRO A 165 13.43 -7.08 5.78
C PRO A 165 13.82 -7.43 4.35
N LEU A 166 13.01 -8.17 3.60
CA LEU A 166 13.26 -8.46 2.19
C LEU A 166 13.36 -7.18 1.36
N SER A 167 12.41 -6.26 1.54
CA SER A 167 12.41 -4.98 0.84
C SER A 167 13.63 -4.14 1.17
N LEU A 168 14.07 -4.18 2.42
CA LEU A 168 15.25 -3.47 2.89
C LEU A 168 16.55 -4.12 2.38
N ALA A 169 16.65 -5.47 2.35
CA ALA A 169 17.79 -6.20 1.78
C ALA A 169 18.01 -5.89 0.28
N ARG A 170 16.96 -5.43 -0.41
CA ARG A 170 17.01 -4.97 -1.81
C ARG A 170 17.38 -3.50 -1.96
N LEU A 171 17.60 -2.74 -0.89
CA LEU A 171 17.95 -1.33 -0.96
C LEU A 171 19.37 -1.18 -1.57
N PRO A 172 19.50 -0.54 -2.76
CA PRO A 172 20.80 -0.29 -3.35
C PRO A 172 21.61 0.72 -2.51
N ALA A 173 22.91 0.49 -2.35
CA ALA A 173 23.80 1.39 -1.62
C ALA A 173 23.78 2.84 -2.16
N ARG A 174 23.53 3.00 -3.47
CA ARG A 174 23.42 4.31 -4.16
C ARG A 174 22.04 4.96 -4.08
N ALA A 175 21.05 4.31 -3.48
CA ALA A 175 19.73 4.89 -3.35
C ALA A 175 19.79 6.17 -2.51
N ARG A 176 19.09 7.22 -2.97
CA ARG A 176 18.91 8.46 -2.22
C ARG A 176 17.70 8.37 -1.28
N TYR A 177 16.73 7.59 -1.66
CA TYR A 177 15.48 7.42 -0.92
C TYR A 177 15.08 5.94 -0.88
N GLY A 178 14.48 5.55 0.25
CA GLY A 178 13.84 4.25 0.39
C GLY A 178 12.47 4.41 1.03
N VAL A 179 11.40 3.88 0.41
CA VAL A 179 10.03 3.99 0.92
C VAL A 179 9.50 2.62 1.29
N PHE A 180 9.19 2.41 2.57
CA PHE A 180 8.84 1.12 3.15
C PHE A 180 7.42 1.13 3.71
N GLU A 181 6.62 0.15 3.31
CA GLU A 181 5.27 -0.07 3.85
C GLU A 181 5.36 -0.99 5.07
N MET A 182 4.63 -0.65 6.14
CA MET A 182 4.54 -1.44 7.37
C MET A 182 3.08 -1.74 7.68
N GLY A 183 2.76 -3.02 7.79
CA GLY A 183 1.44 -3.54 8.16
C GLY A 183 1.49 -4.28 9.47
N MET A 184 0.32 -4.51 10.05
CA MET A 184 0.14 -5.31 11.25
C MET A 184 -1.19 -6.07 11.19
N ASN A 185 -1.25 -7.18 11.87
CA ASN A 185 -2.47 -7.89 12.22
C ASN A 185 -2.69 -7.90 13.74
N HIS A 186 -1.63 -7.88 14.53
CA HIS A 186 -1.65 -7.94 15.99
C HIS A 186 -0.85 -6.79 16.61
N ALA A 187 -1.08 -6.57 17.90
CA ALA A 187 -0.28 -5.64 18.68
C ALA A 187 1.18 -6.11 18.80
N GLY A 188 2.13 -5.15 18.78
CA GLY A 188 3.56 -5.40 18.89
C GLY A 188 4.28 -5.69 17.58
N GLU A 189 3.59 -5.64 16.42
CA GLU A 189 4.21 -5.94 15.12
C GLU A 189 4.89 -4.72 14.46
N ILE A 190 4.41 -3.49 14.72
CA ILE A 190 4.94 -2.29 14.04
C ILE A 190 6.31 -1.86 14.57
N ALA A 191 6.53 -1.90 15.88
CA ALA A 191 7.81 -1.45 16.46
C ALA A 191 9.04 -2.21 15.92
N PRO A 192 9.04 -3.56 15.84
CA PRO A 192 10.15 -4.31 15.23
C PRO A 192 10.39 -3.95 13.75
N LEU A 193 9.32 -3.73 12.97
CA LEU A 193 9.45 -3.31 11.58
C LEU A 193 10.10 -1.92 11.47
N ALA A 194 9.72 -1.01 12.34
CA ALA A 194 10.28 0.33 12.41
C ALA A 194 11.77 0.31 12.82
N ASP A 195 12.16 -0.57 13.73
CA ASP A 195 13.57 -0.74 14.13
C ASP A 195 14.44 -1.28 12.99
N HIS A 196 13.92 -2.25 12.20
CA HIS A 196 14.64 -2.71 11.01
C HIS A 196 14.96 -1.56 10.04
N VAL A 197 13.97 -0.69 9.76
CA VAL A 197 14.10 0.37 8.77
C VAL A 197 14.83 1.60 9.31
N ARG A 198 14.63 1.96 10.59
CA ARG A 198 15.08 3.23 11.20
C ARG A 198 14.76 4.42 10.30
N PRO A 199 13.47 4.74 10.09
CA PRO A 199 13.08 5.75 9.13
C PRO A 199 13.48 7.17 9.57
N HIS A 200 13.68 8.08 8.63
CA HIS A 200 13.82 9.51 8.86
C HIS A 200 12.46 10.22 8.84
N VAL A 201 11.49 9.60 8.16
CA VAL A 201 10.10 10.08 8.10
C VAL A 201 9.17 8.88 8.32
N ALA A 202 8.24 9.00 9.26
CA ALA A 202 7.22 7.99 9.53
C ALA A 202 5.84 8.58 9.27
N VAL A 203 5.03 7.91 8.45
CA VAL A 203 3.72 8.38 8.00
C VAL A 203 2.63 7.45 8.51
N ILE A 204 1.62 8.00 9.18
CA ILE A 204 0.35 7.31 9.44
C ILE A 204 -0.69 7.90 8.50
N THR A 205 -1.26 7.08 7.61
CA THR A 205 -2.22 7.56 6.60
C THR A 205 -3.59 7.84 7.21
N THR A 206 -4.14 6.88 7.93
CA THR A 206 -5.42 6.99 8.65
C THR A 206 -5.59 5.87 9.67
N ILE A 207 -6.52 6.07 10.62
CA ILE A 207 -7.00 5.06 11.55
C ILE A 207 -8.44 4.71 11.16
N ALA A 208 -8.74 3.42 11.07
CA ALA A 208 -10.05 2.90 10.72
C ALA A 208 -10.19 1.46 11.24
N PRO A 209 -11.41 0.89 11.31
CA PRO A 209 -11.66 -0.47 11.78
C PRO A 209 -11.11 -1.52 10.81
N ALA A 210 -9.78 -1.67 10.79
CA ALA A 210 -9.07 -2.74 10.12
C ALA A 210 -8.34 -3.55 11.18
N HIS A 211 -8.43 -4.89 11.12
CA HIS A 211 -7.87 -5.81 12.14
C HIS A 211 -8.46 -5.58 13.55
N ILE A 212 -9.69 -5.03 13.64
CA ILE A 212 -10.33 -4.68 14.91
C ILE A 212 -10.62 -5.92 15.77
N GLU A 213 -10.79 -7.07 15.15
CA GLU A 213 -10.90 -8.37 15.83
C GLU A 213 -9.72 -8.62 16.78
N ASN A 214 -8.49 -8.32 16.31
CA ASN A 214 -7.26 -8.61 17.06
C ASN A 214 -6.87 -7.50 18.04
N LEU A 215 -7.31 -6.26 17.81
CA LEU A 215 -6.89 -5.09 18.57
C LEU A 215 -7.99 -4.51 19.47
N GLY A 216 -9.25 -4.84 19.23
CA GLY A 216 -10.40 -4.54 20.07
C GLY A 216 -10.99 -3.13 19.90
N SER A 217 -10.17 -2.08 19.62
CA SER A 217 -10.67 -0.71 19.50
C SER A 217 -9.86 0.15 18.51
N LEU A 218 -10.41 1.32 18.11
CA LEU A 218 -9.71 2.28 17.26
C LEU A 218 -8.53 2.92 17.99
N GLU A 219 -8.65 3.14 19.28
CA GLU A 219 -7.59 3.65 20.13
C GLU A 219 -6.39 2.70 20.17
N ALA A 220 -6.64 1.40 20.32
CA ALA A 220 -5.58 0.38 20.29
C ALA A 220 -4.92 0.29 18.89
N ILE A 221 -5.70 0.45 17.82
CA ILE A 221 -5.19 0.52 16.45
C ILE A 221 -4.28 1.77 16.30
N ALA A 222 -4.68 2.91 16.85
CA ALA A 222 -3.89 4.14 16.80
C ALA A 222 -2.59 4.01 17.59
N ASP A 223 -2.63 3.42 18.78
CA ASP A 223 -1.45 3.18 19.63
C ASP A 223 -0.45 2.26 18.93
N GLU A 224 -0.93 1.14 18.37
CA GLU A 224 -0.06 0.22 17.66
C GLU A 224 0.57 0.87 16.42
N LYS A 225 -0.20 1.63 15.63
CA LYS A 225 0.37 2.33 14.47
C LYS A 225 1.35 3.43 14.86
N ALA A 226 1.13 4.10 16.01
CA ALA A 226 2.06 5.09 16.54
C ALA A 226 3.39 4.47 16.99
N GLN A 227 3.48 3.14 17.18
CA GLN A 227 4.75 2.47 17.41
C GLN A 227 5.75 2.65 16.25
N ILE A 228 5.30 3.03 15.04
CA ILE A 228 6.21 3.38 13.95
C ILE A 228 7.17 4.53 14.32
N PHE A 229 6.80 5.38 15.26
CA PHE A 229 7.62 6.50 15.71
C PHE A 229 8.81 6.07 16.57
N THR A 230 8.73 4.90 17.22
CA THR A 230 9.83 4.38 18.08
C THR A 230 11.09 4.07 17.27
N GLY A 231 10.95 3.73 15.98
CA GLY A 231 12.08 3.48 15.09
C GLY A 231 12.65 4.71 14.39
N LEU A 232 12.08 5.91 14.60
CA LEU A 232 12.58 7.12 13.93
C LEU A 232 14.05 7.40 14.30
N SER A 233 14.84 7.66 13.28
CA SER A 233 16.22 8.12 13.43
C SER A 233 16.27 9.49 14.13
N GLU A 234 17.40 9.83 14.74
CA GLU A 234 17.59 11.14 15.37
C GLU A 234 17.23 12.29 14.42
N GLY A 235 16.44 13.22 14.92
CA GLY A 235 15.92 14.33 14.13
C GLY A 235 14.84 13.94 13.12
N GLY A 236 14.36 12.70 13.14
CA GLY A 236 13.27 12.22 12.28
C GLY A 236 11.93 12.93 12.51
N THR A 237 10.99 12.75 11.59
CA THR A 237 9.70 13.46 11.59
C THR A 237 8.54 12.49 11.45
N ALA A 238 7.56 12.58 12.34
CA ALA A 238 6.27 11.89 12.27
C ALA A 238 5.26 12.71 11.46
N ILE A 239 4.56 12.09 10.53
CA ILE A 239 3.49 12.70 9.73
C ILE A 239 2.16 12.10 10.21
N ILE A 240 1.29 12.92 10.77
CA ILE A 240 0.10 12.51 11.55
C ILE A 240 -1.16 13.11 10.93
N PRO A 241 -2.23 12.32 10.66
CA PRO A 241 -3.51 12.86 10.22
C PRO A 241 -4.17 13.72 11.31
N ALA A 242 -4.69 14.90 10.95
CA ALA A 242 -5.24 15.91 11.86
C ALA A 242 -6.75 15.82 12.07
N ASP A 243 -7.44 15.01 11.26
CA ASP A 243 -8.91 15.02 11.18
C ASP A 243 -9.58 13.84 11.92
N LEU A 244 -8.80 13.06 12.65
CA LEU A 244 -9.26 11.85 13.33
C LEU A 244 -9.49 12.09 14.82
N PRO A 245 -10.45 11.40 15.46
CA PRO A 245 -10.60 11.41 16.91
C PRO A 245 -9.30 11.02 17.63
N GLU A 246 -8.53 10.09 17.08
CA GLU A 246 -7.29 9.56 17.65
C GLU A 246 -6.06 10.47 17.41
N THR A 247 -6.21 11.59 16.70
CA THR A 247 -5.09 12.50 16.35
C THR A 247 -4.27 12.90 17.58
N GLN A 248 -4.94 13.36 18.65
CA GLN A 248 -4.27 13.82 19.85
C GLN A 248 -3.45 12.70 20.51
N ARG A 249 -3.97 11.47 20.50
CA ARG A 249 -3.29 10.29 21.04
C ARG A 249 -1.96 10.01 20.31
N MET A 250 -1.96 10.08 18.99
CA MET A 250 -0.75 9.92 18.15
C MET A 250 0.26 11.07 18.39
N ILE A 251 -0.22 12.30 18.54
CA ILE A 251 0.62 13.46 18.90
C ILE A 251 1.28 13.28 20.26
N ASP A 252 0.52 12.82 21.26
CA ASP A 252 1.06 12.61 22.61
C ASP A 252 2.10 11.48 22.61
N HIS A 253 1.92 10.45 21.80
CA HIS A 253 2.92 9.40 21.59
C HIS A 253 4.22 9.96 20.99
N ALA A 254 4.12 10.79 19.94
CA ALA A 254 5.28 11.45 19.32
C ALA A 254 6.01 12.39 20.32
N ARG A 255 5.25 13.13 21.13
CA ARG A 255 5.81 14.00 22.17
C ARG A 255 6.53 13.23 23.27
N ALA A 256 5.95 12.11 23.73
CA ALA A 256 6.57 11.27 24.76
C ALA A 256 7.93 10.72 24.31
N LEU A 257 8.09 10.48 23.00
CA LEU A 257 9.35 10.04 22.39
C LEU A 257 10.29 11.21 22.02
N GLY A 258 9.90 12.46 22.25
CA GLY A 258 10.68 13.63 21.83
C GLY A 258 10.81 13.80 20.32
N VAL A 259 9.92 13.19 19.53
CA VAL A 259 9.94 13.17 18.07
C VAL A 259 9.25 14.43 17.53
N ARG A 260 9.83 15.03 16.51
CA ARG A 260 9.17 16.10 15.74
C ARG A 260 7.98 15.53 14.97
N PHE A 261 6.91 16.29 14.88
CA PHE A 261 5.75 15.88 14.07
C PHE A 261 5.23 17.02 13.21
N VAL A 262 4.55 16.64 12.13
CA VAL A 262 3.82 17.50 11.20
C VAL A 262 2.45 16.88 11.01
N THR A 263 1.41 17.66 11.18
CA THR A 263 0.02 17.24 11.01
C THR A 263 -0.50 17.62 9.64
N PHE A 264 -1.39 16.79 9.06
CA PHE A 264 -2.01 17.05 7.75
C PHE A 264 -3.51 16.78 7.79
N GLY A 265 -4.27 17.57 7.03
CA GLY A 265 -5.72 17.38 6.94
C GLY A 265 -6.49 18.65 6.58
N ARG A 266 -7.81 18.60 6.86
CA ARG A 266 -8.74 19.72 6.69
C ARG A 266 -8.81 20.60 7.93
N ASN A 267 -8.43 20.08 9.08
CA ASN A 267 -8.45 20.79 10.34
C ASN A 267 -7.67 22.10 10.22
N HIS A 268 -8.26 23.21 10.67
CA HIS A 268 -7.66 24.54 10.59
C HIS A 268 -6.32 24.67 11.37
N LYS A 269 -6.02 23.72 12.28
CA LYS A 269 -4.78 23.63 13.04
C LYS A 269 -3.73 22.71 12.42
N ALA A 270 -4.06 22.05 11.29
CA ALA A 270 -3.10 21.19 10.61
C ALA A 270 -1.94 22.01 10.02
N ASP A 271 -0.73 21.49 10.14
CA ASP A 271 0.48 22.13 9.59
C ASP A 271 0.48 22.10 8.05
N ILE A 272 0.00 21.01 7.46
CA ILE A 272 -0.26 20.86 6.03
C ILE A 272 -1.77 20.78 5.86
N ARG A 273 -2.36 21.91 5.43
CA ARG A 273 -3.81 22.08 5.44
C ARG A 273 -4.40 22.11 4.06
N LEU A 274 -5.48 21.35 3.86
CA LEU A 274 -6.33 21.51 2.68
C LEU A 274 -7.02 22.88 2.72
N LEU A 275 -6.87 23.67 1.68
CA LEU A 275 -7.61 24.92 1.50
C LEU A 275 -8.81 24.70 0.59
N ASP A 276 -8.62 23.98 -0.52
CA ASP A 276 -9.67 23.72 -1.49
C ASP A 276 -9.38 22.43 -2.29
N ALA A 277 -10.42 21.76 -2.78
CA ALA A 277 -10.35 20.62 -3.68
C ALA A 277 -11.49 20.68 -4.69
N ILE A 278 -11.16 20.95 -5.94
CA ILE A 278 -12.13 21.08 -7.03
C ILE A 278 -12.09 19.81 -7.86
N PRO A 279 -13.17 19.00 -7.90
CA PRO A 279 -13.25 17.81 -8.75
C PRO A 279 -13.09 18.20 -10.24
N ASN A 280 -12.34 17.41 -10.99
CA ASN A 280 -12.20 17.60 -12.43
C ASN A 280 -13.13 16.66 -13.23
N ALA A 281 -13.45 17.04 -14.48
CA ALA A 281 -14.40 16.32 -15.33
C ALA A 281 -13.98 14.87 -15.69
N HIS A 282 -12.70 14.54 -15.55
CA HIS A 282 -12.14 13.23 -15.90
C HIS A 282 -11.86 12.33 -14.68
N GLY A 283 -12.33 12.75 -13.51
CA GLY A 283 -11.99 12.17 -12.21
C GLY A 283 -10.76 12.84 -11.60
N GLY A 284 -10.54 12.62 -10.31
CA GLY A 284 -9.50 13.32 -9.56
C GLY A 284 -9.87 14.74 -9.18
N SER A 285 -8.91 15.52 -8.68
CA SER A 285 -9.16 16.85 -8.13
C SER A 285 -7.99 17.81 -8.34
N LEU A 286 -8.29 19.08 -8.53
CA LEU A 286 -7.33 20.17 -8.36
C LEU A 286 -7.30 20.54 -6.87
N VAL A 287 -6.19 20.32 -6.22
CA VAL A 287 -6.01 20.52 -4.77
C VAL A 287 -5.19 21.79 -4.52
N THR A 288 -5.67 22.63 -3.61
CA THR A 288 -4.91 23.76 -3.06
C THR A 288 -4.62 23.47 -1.59
N ALA A 289 -3.34 23.45 -1.24
CA ALA A 289 -2.86 23.17 0.11
C ALA A 289 -1.99 24.31 0.66
N ASP A 290 -2.14 24.58 1.96
CA ASP A 290 -1.27 25.46 2.73
C ASP A 290 -0.23 24.61 3.47
N LEU A 291 1.04 24.90 3.25
CA LEU A 291 2.16 24.20 3.87
C LEU A 291 2.83 25.04 4.98
N GLY A 292 2.18 26.10 5.39
CA GLY A 292 2.66 27.06 6.42
C GLY A 292 3.52 28.18 5.84
N ASP A 293 4.54 27.90 5.07
CA ASP A 293 5.43 28.86 4.41
C ASP A 293 5.18 29.01 2.91
N ALA A 294 4.39 28.11 2.32
CA ALA A 294 4.03 28.12 0.90
C ALA A 294 2.62 27.59 0.68
N ARG A 295 1.98 28.04 -0.38
CA ARG A 295 0.74 27.45 -0.90
C ARG A 295 1.04 26.77 -2.21
N LEU A 296 0.53 25.56 -2.35
CA LEU A 296 0.66 24.75 -3.56
C LEU A 296 -0.71 24.47 -4.15
N CYS A 297 -0.77 24.55 -5.49
CA CYS A 297 -1.90 24.06 -6.26
C CYS A 297 -1.39 22.96 -7.19
N TYR A 298 -1.99 21.77 -7.11
CA TYR A 298 -1.56 20.59 -7.86
C TYR A 298 -2.75 19.68 -8.18
N THR A 299 -2.60 18.87 -9.22
CA THR A 299 -3.62 17.88 -9.60
C THR A 299 -3.35 16.54 -8.92
N VAL A 300 -4.43 15.95 -8.38
CA VAL A 300 -4.48 14.56 -7.96
C VAL A 300 -5.31 13.82 -8.99
N ALA A 301 -4.69 12.90 -9.75
CA ALA A 301 -5.38 12.21 -10.85
C ALA A 301 -6.35 11.15 -10.34
N GLU A 302 -6.03 10.51 -9.22
CA GLU A 302 -6.88 9.49 -8.61
C GLU A 302 -8.15 10.11 -8.02
N PRO A 303 -9.32 9.52 -8.30
CA PRO A 303 -10.60 10.04 -7.82
C PRO A 303 -10.85 9.71 -6.35
N GLY A 304 -11.71 10.53 -5.75
CA GLY A 304 -12.23 10.35 -4.40
C GLY A 304 -11.50 11.19 -3.35
N GLU A 305 -12.28 11.61 -2.38
CA GLU A 305 -11.84 12.52 -1.31
C GLU A 305 -10.69 11.97 -0.46
N HIS A 306 -10.61 10.65 -0.33
CA HIS A 306 -9.51 10.00 0.37
C HIS A 306 -8.15 10.24 -0.32
N TRP A 307 -8.12 10.38 -1.65
CA TRP A 307 -6.90 10.73 -2.36
C TRP A 307 -6.50 12.19 -2.20
N VAL A 308 -7.48 13.09 -2.05
CA VAL A 308 -7.21 14.49 -1.67
C VAL A 308 -6.48 14.53 -0.32
N THR A 309 -6.98 13.80 0.69
CA THR A 309 -6.34 13.74 2.01
C THR A 309 -4.97 13.03 1.95
N ASN A 310 -4.87 11.90 1.26
CA ASN A 310 -3.61 11.17 1.09
C ASN A 310 -2.54 12.02 0.38
N SER A 311 -2.93 12.89 -0.55
CA SER A 311 -1.99 13.78 -1.23
C SER A 311 -1.30 14.77 -0.29
N LEU A 312 -2.00 15.22 0.77
CA LEU A 312 -1.40 16.06 1.81
C LEU A 312 -0.34 15.30 2.60
N ALA A 313 -0.59 14.01 2.93
CA ALA A 313 0.41 13.15 3.56
C ALA A 313 1.63 12.96 2.67
N VAL A 314 1.43 12.78 1.35
CA VAL A 314 2.52 12.68 0.36
C VAL A 314 3.35 13.95 0.35
N MET A 315 2.71 15.15 0.25
CA MET A 315 3.42 16.44 0.26
C MET A 315 4.20 16.65 1.56
N ALA A 316 3.60 16.31 2.72
CA ALA A 316 4.25 16.38 4.02
C ALA A 316 5.49 15.47 4.09
N ALA A 317 5.35 14.21 3.64
CA ALA A 317 6.43 13.22 3.66
C ALA A 317 7.58 13.59 2.71
N VAL A 318 7.27 14.00 1.47
CA VAL A 318 8.26 14.44 0.48
C VAL A 318 9.02 15.65 0.99
N ARG A 319 8.32 16.62 1.58
CA ARG A 319 8.94 17.80 2.19
C ARG A 319 9.85 17.43 3.36
N ALA A 320 9.37 16.59 4.29
CA ALA A 320 10.16 16.14 5.44
C ALA A 320 11.41 15.34 5.02
N ALA A 321 11.32 14.60 3.91
CA ALA A 321 12.44 13.89 3.30
C ALA A 321 13.39 14.81 2.50
N GLY A 322 13.12 16.10 2.40
CA GLY A 322 13.90 17.06 1.61
C GLY A 322 13.76 16.88 0.09
N GLY A 323 12.66 16.27 -0.35
CA GLY A 323 12.34 16.09 -1.76
C GLY A 323 11.74 17.34 -2.40
N ASP A 324 11.66 17.34 -3.75
CA ASP A 324 11.09 18.43 -4.52
C ASP A 324 9.56 18.33 -4.62
N LEU A 325 8.86 19.36 -4.13
CA LEU A 325 7.40 19.41 -4.11
C LEU A 325 6.79 19.60 -5.50
N ALA A 326 7.51 20.21 -6.46
CA ALA A 326 7.03 20.31 -7.83
C ALA A 326 7.01 18.92 -8.50
N SER A 327 8.05 18.13 -8.30
CA SER A 327 8.08 16.72 -8.73
C SER A 327 6.97 15.90 -8.07
N ALA A 328 6.64 16.16 -6.80
CA ALA A 328 5.53 15.50 -6.12
C ALA A 328 4.18 15.85 -6.77
N GLY A 329 3.91 17.14 -7.03
CA GLY A 329 2.69 17.58 -7.71
C GLY A 329 2.53 16.98 -9.10
N LEU A 330 3.60 16.94 -9.90
CA LEU A 330 3.60 16.30 -11.22
C LEU A 330 3.35 14.79 -11.13
N SER A 331 3.98 14.10 -10.17
CA SER A 331 3.77 12.66 -9.98
C SER A 331 2.35 12.33 -9.58
N MET A 332 1.70 13.15 -8.74
CA MET A 332 0.30 12.99 -8.35
C MET A 332 -0.65 13.19 -9.54
N ALA A 333 -0.31 14.09 -10.47
CA ALA A 333 -1.09 14.34 -11.67
C ALA A 333 -0.99 13.21 -12.72
N GLU A 334 0.12 12.47 -12.72
CA GLU A 334 0.39 11.37 -13.64
C GLU A 334 0.07 9.99 -13.02
N MET A 335 -0.31 9.95 -11.76
CA MET A 335 -0.56 8.71 -11.04
C MET A 335 -1.81 8.02 -11.58
N GLY A 336 -1.69 6.75 -11.95
CA GLY A 336 -2.81 5.88 -12.32
C GLY A 336 -3.10 4.86 -11.23
N GLY A 337 -4.30 4.28 -11.24
CA GLY A 337 -4.72 3.26 -10.29
C GLY A 337 -3.77 2.06 -10.28
N LEU A 338 -3.49 1.55 -9.10
CA LEU A 338 -2.66 0.36 -8.92
C LEU A 338 -3.53 -0.89 -9.10
N LYS A 339 -2.94 -1.96 -9.64
CA LYS A 339 -3.63 -3.25 -9.76
C LYS A 339 -4.23 -3.67 -8.40
N GLY A 340 -5.54 -3.93 -8.39
CA GLY A 340 -6.29 -4.26 -7.18
C GLY A 340 -6.56 -3.07 -6.25
N ARG A 341 -6.16 -1.86 -6.62
CA ARG A 341 -6.25 -0.63 -5.80
C ARG A 341 -6.53 0.60 -6.65
N GLY A 342 -7.68 0.63 -7.32
CA GLY A 342 -8.15 1.73 -8.13
C GLY A 342 -7.83 1.63 -9.62
N ALA A 343 -7.18 0.56 -10.09
CA ALA A 343 -6.92 0.38 -11.52
C ALA A 343 -8.23 0.40 -12.32
N ARG A 344 -8.29 1.22 -13.37
CA ARG A 344 -9.44 1.34 -14.25
C ARG A 344 -9.17 0.64 -15.56
N HIS A 345 -10.05 -0.26 -15.93
CA HIS A 345 -9.99 -1.05 -17.16
C HIS A 345 -11.18 -0.75 -18.04
N ALA A 346 -10.91 -0.43 -19.31
CA ALA A 346 -11.97 -0.39 -20.31
C ALA A 346 -12.27 -1.82 -20.76
N ILE A 347 -13.45 -2.34 -20.44
CA ILE A 347 -13.90 -3.67 -20.84
C ILE A 347 -14.86 -3.59 -22.01
N GLY A 348 -14.74 -4.52 -22.98
CA GLY A 348 -15.62 -4.62 -24.15
C GLY A 348 -17.01 -5.09 -23.74
N VAL A 349 -18.06 -4.38 -24.21
CA VAL A 349 -19.46 -4.72 -24.03
C VAL A 349 -20.21 -4.54 -25.35
N PRO A 350 -21.40 -5.10 -25.53
CA PRO A 350 -22.21 -4.80 -26.71
C PRO A 350 -22.36 -3.29 -26.94
N ALA A 351 -22.06 -2.84 -28.15
CA ALA A 351 -22.14 -1.45 -28.58
C ALA A 351 -21.14 -0.48 -27.90
N GLY A 352 -20.02 -0.96 -27.32
CA GLY A 352 -18.98 -0.03 -26.83
C GLY A 352 -18.13 -0.55 -25.68
N LYS A 353 -17.92 0.28 -24.68
CA LYS A 353 -17.04 -0.02 -23.53
C LYS A 353 -17.74 0.33 -22.22
N ALA A 354 -17.53 -0.48 -21.20
CA ALA A 354 -17.78 -0.18 -19.79
C ALA A 354 -16.47 0.01 -19.06
N THR A 355 -16.51 0.66 -17.89
CA THR A 355 -15.35 0.86 -17.02
C THR A 355 -15.39 -0.11 -15.85
N LEU A 356 -14.38 -0.97 -15.69
CA LEU A 356 -14.20 -1.80 -14.51
C LEU A 356 -13.14 -1.16 -13.60
N ILE A 357 -13.51 -0.93 -12.34
CA ILE A 357 -12.66 -0.36 -11.29
C ILE A 357 -12.20 -1.50 -10.39
N ASP A 358 -10.92 -1.82 -10.45
CA ASP A 358 -10.30 -2.93 -9.70
C ASP A 358 -9.84 -2.49 -8.31
N GLU A 359 -10.63 -2.80 -7.30
CA GLU A 359 -10.35 -2.63 -5.87
C GLU A 359 -10.29 -4.00 -5.15
N SER A 360 -9.98 -5.06 -5.89
CA SER A 360 -10.09 -6.45 -5.45
C SER A 360 -9.00 -6.93 -4.50
N TYR A 361 -8.02 -6.09 -4.15
CA TYR A 361 -6.88 -6.50 -3.33
C TYR A 361 -7.23 -6.67 -1.85
N ASN A 362 -8.03 -5.77 -1.27
CA ASN A 362 -8.44 -5.85 0.13
C ASN A 362 -9.71 -5.03 0.39
N ALA A 363 -10.40 -5.37 1.50
CA ALA A 363 -11.59 -4.64 1.94
C ALA A 363 -11.61 -4.50 3.46
N ASN A 364 -12.05 -3.33 3.92
CA ASN A 364 -12.48 -3.04 5.28
C ASN A 364 -13.58 -1.98 5.24
N PRO A 365 -14.32 -1.74 6.35
CA PRO A 365 -15.49 -0.85 6.34
C PRO A 365 -15.21 0.55 5.78
N ALA A 366 -14.09 1.16 6.15
CA ALA A 366 -13.72 2.50 5.69
C ALA A 366 -13.39 2.52 4.19
N SER A 367 -12.63 1.54 3.70
CA SER A 367 -12.29 1.45 2.27
C SER A 367 -13.50 1.11 1.40
N MET A 368 -14.43 0.29 1.87
CA MET A 368 -15.70 0.00 1.17
C MET A 368 -16.51 1.27 0.98
N ARG A 369 -16.75 2.05 2.04
CA ARG A 369 -17.45 3.32 1.97
C ARG A 369 -16.79 4.32 1.04
N ALA A 370 -15.45 4.47 1.13
CA ALA A 370 -14.70 5.40 0.30
C ALA A 370 -14.81 5.06 -1.21
N THR A 371 -14.69 3.77 -1.56
CA THR A 371 -14.75 3.34 -2.96
C THR A 371 -16.18 3.34 -3.52
N LEU A 372 -17.20 3.05 -2.71
CA LEU A 372 -18.60 3.22 -3.11
C LEU A 372 -18.93 4.69 -3.38
N ARG A 373 -18.50 5.61 -2.52
CA ARG A 373 -18.66 7.05 -2.77
C ARG A 373 -17.97 7.47 -4.07
N ALA A 374 -16.72 7.03 -4.29
CA ALA A 374 -15.98 7.33 -5.53
C ALA A 374 -16.67 6.75 -6.78
N LEU A 375 -17.33 5.58 -6.67
CA LEU A 375 -18.15 5.04 -7.74
C LEU A 375 -19.39 5.92 -7.98
N GLY A 376 -20.05 6.40 -6.93
CA GLY A 376 -21.19 7.34 -7.01
C GLY A 376 -20.83 8.64 -7.74
N GLU A 377 -19.61 9.15 -7.56
CA GLU A 377 -19.07 10.34 -8.21
C GLU A 377 -18.57 10.06 -9.64
N THR A 378 -18.39 8.79 -10.01
CA THR A 378 -17.91 8.42 -11.35
C THR A 378 -19.03 8.63 -12.38
N PRO A 379 -18.79 9.38 -13.48
CA PRO A 379 -19.74 9.50 -14.58
C PRO A 379 -20.03 8.12 -15.19
N ALA A 380 -21.27 7.67 -15.10
CA ALA A 380 -21.71 6.37 -15.63
C ALA A 380 -23.20 6.37 -15.94
N HIS A 381 -23.62 5.54 -16.90
CA HIS A 381 -25.04 5.29 -17.19
C HIS A 381 -25.67 4.45 -16.09
N ARG A 382 -25.02 3.33 -15.72
CA ARG A 382 -25.40 2.49 -14.58
C ARG A 382 -24.15 2.21 -13.73
N ARG A 383 -24.36 2.06 -12.44
CA ARG A 383 -23.33 1.72 -11.45
C ARG A 383 -23.58 0.34 -10.89
N VAL A 384 -22.61 -0.54 -11.06
CA VAL A 384 -22.66 -1.92 -10.56
C VAL A 384 -21.58 -2.09 -9.50
N ALA A 385 -21.91 -2.70 -8.37
CA ALA A 385 -20.97 -2.99 -7.31
C ALA A 385 -20.86 -4.50 -7.06
N VAL A 386 -19.69 -5.08 -7.32
CA VAL A 386 -19.35 -6.46 -6.92
C VAL A 386 -18.59 -6.39 -5.60
N LEU A 387 -19.27 -6.73 -4.50
CA LEU A 387 -18.77 -6.57 -3.15
C LEU A 387 -18.53 -7.92 -2.50
N GLY A 388 -17.28 -8.24 -2.23
CA GLY A 388 -16.88 -9.43 -1.48
C GLY A 388 -16.78 -9.15 0.02
N ALA A 389 -16.90 -10.21 0.81
CA ALA A 389 -16.80 -10.18 2.26
C ALA A 389 -15.54 -9.44 2.75
N MET A 390 -15.72 -8.71 3.84
CA MET A 390 -14.63 -8.12 4.62
C MET A 390 -14.20 -9.12 5.70
N LYS A 391 -12.94 -9.51 5.71
CA LYS A 391 -12.36 -10.44 6.71
C LYS A 391 -11.76 -9.68 7.89
N GLU A 392 -11.44 -10.39 8.97
CA GLU A 392 -10.77 -9.88 10.18
C GLU A 392 -11.60 -8.82 10.96
N LEU A 393 -12.92 -8.98 10.94
CA LEU A 393 -13.87 -8.12 11.66
C LEU A 393 -14.41 -8.75 12.95
N GLY A 394 -14.19 -10.06 13.17
CA GLY A 394 -14.68 -10.79 14.34
C GLY A 394 -16.18 -10.59 14.57
N ASP A 395 -16.57 -10.37 15.81
CA ASP A 395 -17.96 -10.16 16.23
C ASP A 395 -18.63 -8.92 15.60
N PHE A 396 -17.84 -8.02 14.99
CA PHE A 396 -18.35 -6.84 14.30
C PHE A 396 -18.74 -7.10 12.85
N SER A 397 -18.49 -8.31 12.33
CA SER A 397 -18.67 -8.65 10.91
C SER A 397 -20.08 -8.33 10.41
N ASP A 398 -21.10 -8.89 11.04
CA ASP A 398 -22.50 -8.70 10.62
C ASP A 398 -22.90 -7.23 10.59
N ARG A 399 -22.54 -6.50 11.64
CA ARG A 399 -22.81 -5.07 11.76
C ARG A 399 -22.17 -4.28 10.62
N PHE A 400 -20.88 -4.49 10.34
CA PHE A 400 -20.19 -3.72 9.32
C PHE A 400 -20.63 -4.08 7.90
N HIS A 401 -21.02 -5.34 7.64
CA HIS A 401 -21.58 -5.71 6.35
C HIS A 401 -22.98 -5.08 6.16
N ALA A 402 -23.88 -5.17 7.15
CA ALA A 402 -25.18 -4.52 7.09
C ALA A 402 -25.11 -3.00 6.86
N GLN A 403 -24.13 -2.33 7.48
CA GLN A 403 -23.91 -0.89 7.34
C GLN A 403 -23.47 -0.45 5.92
N LEU A 404 -23.21 -1.35 4.98
CA LEU A 404 -22.95 -1.01 3.59
C LEU A 404 -24.20 -0.65 2.79
N ALA A 405 -25.40 -0.90 3.32
CA ALA A 405 -26.65 -0.56 2.66
C ALA A 405 -26.76 0.95 2.39
N GLU A 406 -26.51 1.80 3.39
CA GLU A 406 -26.53 3.25 3.24
C GLU A 406 -25.53 3.77 2.18
N PRO A 407 -24.22 3.41 2.20
CA PRO A 407 -23.26 3.77 1.15
C PRO A 407 -23.67 3.33 -0.26
N LEU A 408 -24.33 2.18 -0.41
CA LEU A 408 -24.85 1.71 -1.71
C LEU A 408 -25.96 2.64 -2.24
N MET A 409 -26.85 3.07 -1.35
CA MET A 409 -27.93 4.01 -1.70
C MET A 409 -27.38 5.39 -2.04
N GLU A 410 -26.49 5.94 -1.20
CA GLU A 410 -25.85 7.25 -1.44
C GLU A 410 -25.10 7.28 -2.78
N ALA A 411 -24.43 6.19 -3.13
CA ALA A 411 -23.71 6.03 -4.39
C ALA A 411 -24.63 5.79 -5.59
N LYS A 412 -25.95 5.63 -5.37
CA LYS A 412 -26.95 5.35 -6.41
C LYS A 412 -26.54 4.13 -7.25
N ILE A 413 -26.27 3.03 -6.56
CA ILE A 413 -25.93 1.77 -7.21
C ILE A 413 -27.19 1.15 -7.83
N ASP A 414 -27.12 0.77 -9.11
CA ASP A 414 -28.24 0.14 -9.82
C ASP A 414 -28.32 -1.35 -9.53
N HIS A 415 -27.18 -2.01 -9.39
CA HIS A 415 -27.09 -3.44 -9.10
C HIS A 415 -25.90 -3.79 -8.22
N ALA A 416 -26.11 -4.65 -7.20
CA ALA A 416 -25.08 -5.15 -6.32
C ALA A 416 -24.95 -6.67 -6.44
N ILE A 417 -23.71 -7.17 -6.59
CA ILE A 417 -23.38 -8.60 -6.51
C ILE A 417 -22.62 -8.80 -5.19
N LEU A 418 -23.24 -9.52 -4.26
CA LEU A 418 -22.75 -9.78 -2.92
C LEU A 418 -22.04 -11.14 -2.90
N VAL A 419 -20.76 -11.20 -2.49
CA VAL A 419 -19.95 -12.41 -2.64
C VAL A 419 -19.41 -12.88 -1.29
N GLY A 420 -19.84 -14.04 -0.86
CA GLY A 420 -19.48 -14.70 0.41
C GLY A 420 -20.59 -14.65 1.45
N ASP A 421 -20.61 -15.64 2.36
CA ASP A 421 -21.68 -15.80 3.36
C ASP A 421 -21.76 -14.60 4.33
N GLU A 422 -20.63 -13.95 4.63
CA GLU A 422 -20.59 -12.78 5.51
C GLU A 422 -21.33 -11.55 4.91
N MET A 423 -21.69 -11.60 3.63
CA MET A 423 -22.51 -10.54 2.99
C MET A 423 -24.02 -10.69 3.23
N ARG A 424 -24.49 -11.81 3.85
CA ARG A 424 -25.92 -12.03 4.17
C ARG A 424 -26.57 -10.94 5.02
N PRO A 425 -25.89 -10.36 6.03
CA PRO A 425 -26.47 -9.22 6.78
C PRO A 425 -26.80 -8.02 5.89
N LEU A 426 -25.99 -7.76 4.85
CA LEU A 426 -26.27 -6.70 3.89
C LEU A 426 -27.47 -7.05 2.99
N GLU A 427 -27.59 -8.31 2.56
CA GLU A 427 -28.74 -8.80 1.80
C GLU A 427 -30.05 -8.58 2.59
N VAL A 428 -30.05 -8.96 3.87
CA VAL A 428 -31.19 -8.76 4.77
C VAL A 428 -31.51 -7.27 4.93
N GLU A 429 -30.52 -6.42 5.06
CA GLU A 429 -30.71 -4.98 5.22
C GLU A 429 -31.27 -4.36 3.93
N LEU A 430 -30.75 -4.68 2.76
CA LEU A 430 -31.25 -4.20 1.47
C LEU A 430 -32.70 -4.66 1.21
N GLY A 431 -33.09 -5.84 1.68
CA GLY A 431 -34.46 -6.35 1.57
C GLY A 431 -35.50 -5.61 2.41
N LYS A 432 -35.08 -4.81 3.40
CA LYS A 432 -35.97 -3.98 4.24
C LYS A 432 -36.28 -2.60 3.64
N TRP A 433 -35.51 -2.18 2.66
CA TRP A 433 -35.64 -0.85 2.05
C TRP A 433 -36.79 -0.86 1.04
N ASP A 434 -37.70 0.12 1.17
CA ASP A 434 -38.74 0.39 0.22
C ASP A 434 -38.50 1.69 -0.55
N ASP A 435 -39.22 1.92 -1.64
CA ASP A 435 -39.07 3.08 -2.53
C ASP A 435 -39.22 4.47 -1.87
N ASN A 436 -39.50 4.53 -0.56
CA ASN A 436 -39.99 5.75 0.09
C ASN A 436 -38.96 6.54 0.91
N SER A 437 -37.75 6.00 1.17
CA SER A 437 -36.87 6.64 2.18
C SER A 437 -35.66 7.36 1.64
N LEU A 438 -34.91 6.84 0.64
CA LEU A 438 -33.70 7.46 0.10
C LEU A 438 -33.52 7.22 -1.43
N GLY A 439 -34.55 6.77 -2.12
CA GLY A 439 -34.53 6.38 -3.51
C GLY A 439 -34.69 4.85 -3.70
N LYS A 440 -34.68 4.40 -4.93
CA LYS A 440 -34.86 3.00 -5.27
C LYS A 440 -33.67 2.17 -4.78
N PRO A 441 -33.85 1.11 -3.97
CA PRO A 441 -32.77 0.23 -3.59
C PRO A 441 -32.16 -0.47 -4.82
N PRO A 442 -30.85 -0.79 -4.78
CA PRO A 442 -30.23 -1.56 -5.85
C PRO A 442 -30.91 -2.93 -5.97
N SER A 443 -31.09 -3.43 -7.20
CA SER A 443 -31.30 -4.86 -7.36
C SER A 443 -30.03 -5.60 -6.92
N PHE A 444 -30.15 -6.82 -6.40
CA PHE A 444 -28.96 -7.55 -5.97
C PHE A 444 -29.02 -9.04 -6.27
N ALA A 445 -27.84 -9.67 -6.32
CA ALA A 445 -27.64 -11.10 -6.37
C ALA A 445 -26.64 -11.52 -5.30
N HIS A 446 -26.86 -12.66 -4.65
CA HIS A 446 -25.90 -13.26 -3.70
C HIS A 446 -25.17 -14.42 -4.36
N CYS A 447 -23.85 -14.47 -4.19
CA CYS A 447 -22.96 -15.47 -4.77
C CYS A 447 -22.04 -16.06 -3.68
N ASN A 448 -21.78 -17.36 -3.75
CA ASN A 448 -20.90 -18.03 -2.79
C ASN A 448 -19.41 -17.78 -3.04
N GLY A 449 -19.05 -17.40 -4.28
CA GLY A 449 -17.67 -17.19 -4.67
C GLY A 449 -17.48 -16.46 -6.00
N PRO A 450 -16.23 -16.26 -6.42
CA PRO A 450 -15.90 -15.45 -7.58
C PRO A 450 -16.43 -16.03 -8.91
N ASP A 451 -16.61 -17.35 -9.04
CA ASP A 451 -17.11 -17.97 -10.26
C ASP A 451 -18.61 -17.68 -10.48
N GLU A 452 -19.40 -17.76 -9.40
CA GLU A 452 -20.81 -17.36 -9.44
C GLU A 452 -20.95 -15.85 -9.69
N ALA A 453 -20.05 -15.03 -9.10
CA ALA A 453 -20.05 -13.59 -9.35
C ALA A 453 -19.69 -13.24 -10.81
N ILE A 454 -18.82 -14.00 -11.46
CA ILE A 454 -18.52 -13.86 -12.90
C ILE A 454 -19.78 -14.15 -13.72
N ALA A 455 -20.49 -15.23 -13.42
CA ALA A 455 -21.74 -15.59 -14.09
C ALA A 455 -22.82 -14.51 -13.88
N ALA A 456 -23.04 -14.09 -12.63
CA ALA A 456 -24.03 -13.05 -12.30
C ALA A 456 -23.74 -11.71 -12.99
N LEU A 457 -22.49 -11.28 -13.07
CA LEU A 457 -22.12 -10.05 -13.78
C LEU A 457 -22.27 -10.19 -15.30
N SER A 458 -22.03 -11.39 -15.86
CA SER A 458 -22.25 -11.68 -17.27
C SER A 458 -23.74 -11.65 -17.62
N ASP A 459 -24.59 -12.25 -16.77
CA ASP A 459 -26.04 -12.28 -16.93
C ASP A 459 -26.68 -10.90 -16.79
N TYR A 460 -26.10 -10.02 -15.96
CA TYR A 460 -26.55 -8.62 -15.82
C TYR A 460 -26.42 -7.83 -17.13
N SER A 461 -25.60 -8.30 -18.05
CA SER A 461 -25.42 -7.71 -19.38
C SER A 461 -25.05 -6.24 -19.34
N LEU A 462 -23.79 -5.97 -19.05
CA LEU A 462 -23.22 -4.61 -19.05
C LEU A 462 -23.38 -3.95 -20.43
N THR A 463 -23.57 -2.65 -20.44
CA THR A 463 -23.73 -1.83 -21.65
C THR A 463 -22.69 -0.71 -21.71
N HIS A 464 -22.62 -0.04 -22.84
CA HIS A 464 -21.74 1.13 -23.02
C HIS A 464 -22.01 2.19 -21.95
N GLY A 465 -20.93 2.70 -21.34
CA GLY A 465 -21.02 3.75 -20.32
C GLY A 465 -21.34 3.26 -18.90
N ASP A 466 -21.45 1.96 -18.67
CA ASP A 466 -21.57 1.42 -17.32
C ASP A 466 -20.24 1.50 -16.55
N ALA A 467 -20.31 1.63 -15.23
CA ALA A 467 -19.17 1.51 -14.32
C ALA A 467 -19.36 0.36 -13.34
N VAL A 468 -18.36 -0.49 -13.21
CA VAL A 468 -18.35 -1.66 -12.31
C VAL A 468 -17.24 -1.51 -11.28
N LEU A 469 -17.56 -1.47 -10.00
CA LEU A 469 -16.60 -1.59 -8.91
C LEU A 469 -16.46 -3.06 -8.49
N VAL A 470 -15.24 -3.57 -8.37
CA VAL A 470 -14.95 -4.90 -7.85
C VAL A 470 -14.11 -4.77 -6.59
N LYS A 471 -14.69 -5.08 -5.41
CA LYS A 471 -14.03 -4.92 -4.13
C LYS A 471 -14.35 -6.02 -3.13
N GLY A 472 -13.32 -6.56 -2.46
CA GLY A 472 -13.45 -7.56 -1.40
C GLY A 472 -12.09 -7.85 -0.74
N SER A 473 -12.11 -8.55 0.37
CA SER A 473 -10.87 -9.06 0.96
C SER A 473 -10.17 -10.01 -0.01
N ASN A 474 -8.84 -10.04 0.00
CA ASN A 474 -8.04 -10.87 -0.90
C ASN A 474 -8.44 -12.35 -0.87
N ALA A 475 -8.80 -12.86 0.31
CA ALA A 475 -9.24 -14.24 0.51
C ALA A 475 -10.53 -14.60 -0.26
N VAL A 476 -11.35 -13.63 -0.64
CA VAL A 476 -12.56 -13.85 -1.47
C VAL A 476 -12.21 -14.17 -2.93
N GLY A 477 -11.03 -13.74 -3.39
CA GLY A 477 -10.51 -14.09 -4.71
C GLY A 477 -11.11 -13.31 -5.89
N LEU A 478 -11.70 -12.14 -5.67
CA LEU A 478 -12.33 -11.31 -6.71
C LEU A 478 -11.38 -10.84 -7.83
N GLY A 479 -10.07 -10.90 -7.62
CA GLY A 479 -9.07 -10.68 -8.68
C GLY A 479 -9.25 -11.62 -9.88
N LYS A 480 -9.89 -12.81 -9.68
CA LYS A 480 -10.25 -13.73 -10.75
C LYS A 480 -11.31 -13.11 -11.68
N LEU A 481 -12.33 -12.46 -11.13
CA LEU A 481 -13.36 -11.75 -11.89
C LEU A 481 -12.73 -10.61 -12.70
N VAL A 482 -11.89 -9.79 -12.08
CA VAL A 482 -11.16 -8.72 -12.80
C VAL A 482 -10.38 -9.29 -13.98
N THR A 483 -9.63 -10.37 -13.74
CA THR A 483 -8.82 -11.02 -14.78
C THR A 483 -9.69 -11.57 -15.92
N HIS A 484 -10.86 -12.12 -15.60
CA HIS A 484 -11.80 -12.66 -16.59
C HIS A 484 -12.28 -11.57 -17.57
N PHE A 485 -12.79 -10.45 -17.06
CA PHE A 485 -13.35 -9.39 -17.88
C PHE A 485 -12.28 -8.54 -18.60
N THR A 486 -11.08 -8.44 -18.06
CA THR A 486 -9.99 -7.69 -18.71
C THR A 486 -9.27 -8.48 -19.80
N ARG A 487 -9.20 -9.83 -19.71
CA ARG A 487 -8.62 -10.67 -20.77
C ARG A 487 -9.50 -10.81 -21.99
N ALA A 488 -10.81 -10.78 -21.83
CA ALA A 488 -11.76 -10.87 -22.95
C ALA A 488 -11.79 -9.61 -23.84
N SER A 489 -11.09 -8.56 -23.44
CA SER A 489 -11.10 -7.24 -24.11
C SER A 489 -9.79 -6.89 -24.83
N GLY A 490 -8.79 -7.83 -24.86
CA GLY A 490 -7.47 -7.66 -25.49
C GLY A 490 -7.33 -8.32 -26.86
#